data_7471225d93ce140bb5bb8d1f8df25e62
#
_entry.id   7471225d93ce140bb5bb8d1f8df25e62
#
_cell.length_a   1.000
_cell.length_b   1.000
_cell.length_c   1.000
_cell.angle_alpha   90.00
_cell.angle_beta   90.00
_cell.angle_gamma   90.00
#
_symmetry.space_group_name_H-M   'P 1'
#
loop_
_entity.id
_entity.type
_entity.pdbx_description
1 polymer ?
#
loop_
_entity_poly.entity_id
_entity_poly.type
_entity_poly.pdbx_seq_one_letter_code
_entity_poly.pdbx_strand_id
1 'polypeptide(L)'
;MEAGQPLAPLPALSVYFMTSARGYSCTKQSENQSTIMPTTAKPIFDLPAIHGEGPVWDEQQGLLYWVDIPGERYFKGDLKTGLSTSYPVGQALGVLALREAGGIIMAVRDGFGFYDEERQSLQLIEPSPEQHNEWVRFNDGAVDPAGRFLAGTMAWDETSPIGQLFSLTPNLQWKSLIQGLYISNGMGWSKDHKTFFFIDTLQHAVFAYDYAIETGDISNQRTFISFPSNEYPDG
;
A
#
# COMPACT_ATOMS: atom_id res chain seq x y z
N MET A 1 17.58 -34.18 22.40
CA MET A 1 17.89 -33.14 21.40
C MET A 1 17.28 -33.61 20.10
N GLU A 2 16.02 -33.28 19.87
CA GLU A 2 15.36 -33.57 18.61
C GLU A 2 15.63 -32.41 17.64
N ALA A 3 16.18 -32.75 16.49
CA ALA A 3 16.42 -31.80 15.41
C ALA A 3 15.08 -31.34 14.83
N GLY A 4 14.82 -30.03 14.87
CA GLY A 4 13.62 -29.44 14.31
C GLY A 4 13.49 -29.75 12.83
N GLN A 5 12.33 -30.18 12.39
CA GLN A 5 12.01 -30.36 10.98
C GLN A 5 12.10 -29.02 10.24
N PRO A 6 12.62 -28.99 9.02
CA PRO A 6 12.61 -27.79 8.19
C PRO A 6 11.17 -27.41 7.86
N LEU A 7 10.86 -26.11 8.04
CA LEU A 7 9.58 -25.53 7.65
C LEU A 7 9.34 -25.77 6.17
N ALA A 8 8.12 -26.19 5.83
CA ALA A 8 7.71 -26.35 4.45
C ALA A 8 7.82 -25.02 3.69
N PRO A 9 8.22 -25.02 2.40
CA PRO A 9 8.29 -23.80 1.61
C PRO A 9 6.90 -23.14 1.55
N LEU A 10 6.86 -21.85 1.90
CA LEU A 10 5.64 -21.05 1.83
C LEU A 10 5.21 -20.92 0.36
N PRO A 11 3.91 -21.01 0.04
CA PRO A 11 3.42 -20.86 -1.33
C PRO A 11 3.62 -19.43 -1.84
N ALA A 12 3.79 -19.29 -3.16
CA ALA A 12 4.03 -18.04 -3.85
C ALA A 12 2.99 -16.96 -3.53
N LEU A 13 3.45 -15.70 -3.48
CA LEU A 13 2.61 -14.52 -3.29
C LEU A 13 1.96 -14.17 -4.63
N SER A 14 0.67 -14.37 -4.78
CA SER A 14 -0.14 -13.77 -5.84
C SER A 14 -1.24 -12.95 -5.19
N VAL A 15 -1.37 -11.70 -5.58
CA VAL A 15 -2.36 -10.78 -5.01
C VAL A 15 -3.20 -10.21 -6.14
N TYR A 16 -4.52 -10.21 -5.96
CA TYR A 16 -5.45 -9.63 -6.91
C TYR A 16 -5.63 -8.14 -6.67
N PHE A 17 -5.49 -7.36 -7.75
CA PHE A 17 -5.92 -5.97 -7.78
C PHE A 17 -7.28 -5.85 -8.42
N MET A 18 -8.15 -5.06 -7.80
CA MET A 18 -9.23 -4.44 -8.51
C MET A 18 -8.77 -3.10 -9.06
N THR A 19 -8.44 -3.07 -10.36
CA THR A 19 -8.41 -1.81 -11.10
C THR A 19 -9.83 -1.51 -11.57
N SER A 20 -10.56 -0.71 -10.83
CA SER A 20 -11.74 -0.03 -11.38
C SER A 20 -11.29 1.11 -12.27
N ALA A 21 -10.68 0.80 -13.41
CA ALA A 21 -10.46 1.76 -14.46
C ALA A 21 -11.77 1.89 -15.28
N ARG A 22 -12.71 2.71 -14.83
CA ARG A 22 -13.66 3.30 -15.77
C ARG A 22 -12.87 4.26 -16.65
N GLY A 23 -12.71 3.89 -17.93
CA GLY A 23 -12.00 4.68 -18.91
C GLY A 23 -12.55 6.11 -19.00
N TYR A 24 -11.70 7.06 -18.64
CA TYR A 24 -11.91 8.45 -19.02
C TYR A 24 -11.38 8.63 -20.45
N SER A 25 -12.31 8.66 -21.42
CA SER A 25 -12.03 9.12 -22.76
C SER A 25 -11.92 10.65 -22.71
N CYS A 26 -10.73 11.17 -22.96
CA CYS A 26 -10.53 12.60 -23.12
C CYS A 26 -10.99 13.01 -24.53
N THR A 27 -12.28 13.26 -24.70
CA THR A 27 -12.82 14.00 -25.84
C THR A 27 -13.12 15.42 -25.40
N LYS A 28 -12.52 16.41 -26.12
CA LYS A 28 -12.92 17.81 -25.99
C LYS A 28 -14.43 17.90 -26.18
N GLN A 29 -15.14 18.17 -25.12
CA GLN A 29 -16.55 18.55 -25.19
C GLN A 29 -16.72 20.01 -24.80
N SER A 30 -17.48 20.68 -25.68
CA SER A 30 -18.03 22.01 -25.51
C SER A 30 -18.78 22.16 -24.18
N GLU A 31 -18.66 23.34 -23.60
CA GLU A 31 -19.32 23.82 -22.38
C GLU A 31 -20.80 23.47 -22.33
N ASN A 32 -21.12 22.44 -21.56
CA ASN A 32 -22.41 22.31 -20.89
C ASN A 32 -22.13 22.23 -19.40
N GLN A 33 -22.45 23.27 -18.67
CA GLN A 33 -22.44 23.28 -17.21
C GLN A 33 -23.41 22.22 -16.70
N SER A 34 -22.96 20.99 -16.56
CA SER A 34 -23.65 20.01 -15.73
C SER A 34 -23.47 20.44 -14.28
N THR A 35 -24.54 20.83 -13.64
CA THR A 35 -24.59 21.08 -12.20
C THR A 35 -24.13 19.80 -11.50
N ILE A 36 -22.88 19.74 -11.07
CA ILE A 36 -22.37 18.65 -10.24
C ILE A 36 -23.08 18.82 -8.88
N MET A 37 -24.09 17.98 -8.64
CA MET A 37 -24.70 17.90 -7.33
C MET A 37 -23.63 17.45 -6.33
N PRO A 38 -23.39 18.19 -5.25
CA PRO A 38 -22.42 17.78 -4.26
C PRO A 38 -22.84 16.44 -3.67
N THR A 39 -22.08 15.40 -3.94
CA THR A 39 -22.31 14.09 -3.33
C THR A 39 -21.74 14.13 -1.92
N THR A 40 -22.62 14.10 -0.92
CA THR A 40 -22.19 14.01 0.48
C THR A 40 -21.75 12.58 0.77
N ALA A 41 -20.49 12.40 1.13
CA ALA A 41 -19.98 11.12 1.61
C ALA A 41 -20.69 10.75 2.94
N LYS A 42 -20.98 9.47 3.10
CA LYS A 42 -21.54 8.91 4.34
C LYS A 42 -20.60 7.83 4.87
N PRO A 43 -20.39 7.75 6.20
CA PRO A 43 -19.64 6.66 6.76
C PRO A 43 -20.34 5.33 6.48
N ILE A 44 -19.58 4.33 6.08
CA ILE A 44 -20.08 2.96 5.87
C ILE A 44 -20.01 2.18 7.18
N PHE A 45 -18.94 2.40 7.94
CA PHE A 45 -18.72 1.78 9.25
C PHE A 45 -18.49 2.86 10.30
N ASP A 46 -19.00 2.64 11.51
CA ASP A 46 -18.80 3.54 12.66
C ASP A 46 -17.63 3.02 13.52
N LEU A 47 -16.43 3.07 12.95
CA LEU A 47 -15.19 2.72 13.64
C LEU A 47 -14.22 3.89 13.53
N PRO A 48 -13.98 4.62 14.64
CA PRO A 48 -13.04 5.73 14.63
C PRO A 48 -11.60 5.21 14.46
N ALA A 49 -10.88 5.79 13.52
CA ALA A 49 -9.44 5.65 13.35
C ALA A 49 -8.75 6.95 13.77
N ILE A 50 -7.54 6.87 14.29
CA ILE A 50 -6.70 8.04 14.54
C ILE A 50 -6.21 8.59 13.20
N HIS A 51 -5.77 7.68 12.32
CA HIS A 51 -5.34 7.97 10.95
C HIS A 51 -5.70 6.76 10.07
N GLY A 52 -6.90 6.80 9.49
CA GLY A 52 -7.42 5.72 8.65
C GLY A 52 -6.89 5.84 7.23
N GLU A 53 -6.27 4.75 6.70
CA GLU A 53 -5.61 4.74 5.41
C GLU A 53 -5.69 3.38 4.70
N GLY A 54 -5.17 3.31 3.48
CA GLY A 54 -4.91 2.10 2.72
C GLY A 54 -6.10 1.17 2.56
N PRO A 55 -7.25 1.61 1.99
CA PRO A 55 -8.40 0.74 1.81
C PRO A 55 -8.11 -0.37 0.78
N VAL A 56 -8.38 -1.62 1.15
CA VAL A 56 -8.25 -2.81 0.30
C VAL A 56 -9.58 -3.53 0.21
N TRP A 57 -10.05 -3.73 -1.00
CA TRP A 57 -11.30 -4.45 -1.26
C TRP A 57 -11.06 -5.90 -1.64
N ASP A 58 -11.67 -6.82 -0.92
CA ASP A 58 -11.75 -8.25 -1.27
C ASP A 58 -13.07 -8.50 -2.01
N GLU A 59 -13.00 -8.57 -3.34
CA GLU A 59 -14.17 -8.82 -4.18
C GLU A 59 -14.77 -10.22 -3.95
N GLN A 60 -13.93 -11.20 -3.66
CA GLN A 60 -14.38 -12.59 -3.52
C GLN A 60 -15.22 -12.76 -2.25
N GLN A 61 -14.80 -12.13 -1.17
CA GLN A 61 -15.48 -12.22 0.12
C GLN A 61 -16.47 -11.07 0.35
N GLY A 62 -16.34 -9.97 -0.37
CA GLY A 62 -17.13 -8.75 -0.16
C GLY A 62 -16.74 -8.01 1.10
N LEU A 63 -15.45 -8.02 1.43
CA LEU A 63 -14.88 -7.42 2.63
C LEU A 63 -14.01 -6.21 2.28
N LEU A 64 -14.12 -5.16 3.09
CA LEU A 64 -13.24 -3.99 3.03
C LEU A 64 -12.25 -4.03 4.19
N TYR A 65 -10.98 -3.86 3.90
CA TYR A 65 -9.92 -3.72 4.88
C TYR A 65 -9.37 -2.29 4.84
N TRP A 66 -8.94 -1.74 5.97
CA TRP A 66 -8.22 -0.47 6.05
C TRP A 66 -7.36 -0.44 7.31
N VAL A 67 -6.34 0.41 7.33
CA VAL A 67 -5.40 0.51 8.44
C VAL A 67 -5.69 1.74 9.31
N ASP A 68 -5.25 1.70 10.56
CA ASP A 68 -5.13 2.85 11.47
C ASP A 68 -3.66 2.92 11.88
N ILE A 69 -2.87 3.72 11.16
CA ILE A 69 -1.40 3.69 11.25
C ILE A 69 -0.91 3.86 12.70
N PRO A 70 -1.17 5.01 13.38
CA PRO A 70 -0.72 5.19 14.75
C PRO A 70 -1.59 4.45 15.78
N GLY A 71 -2.77 3.98 15.36
CA GLY A 71 -3.63 3.11 16.17
C GLY A 71 -3.15 1.66 16.24
N GLU A 72 -2.09 1.32 15.50
CA GLU A 72 -1.43 0.00 15.49
C GLU A 72 -2.38 -1.17 15.24
N ARG A 73 -3.32 -0.98 14.32
CA ARG A 73 -4.39 -1.94 14.01
C ARG A 73 -4.86 -1.81 12.58
N TYR A 74 -5.55 -2.82 12.11
CA TYR A 74 -6.36 -2.72 10.91
C TYR A 74 -7.82 -3.07 11.22
N PHE A 75 -8.69 -2.71 10.30
CA PHE A 75 -10.10 -3.00 10.36
C PHE A 75 -10.52 -3.88 9.18
N LYS A 76 -11.57 -4.65 9.40
CA LYS A 76 -12.20 -5.52 8.41
C LYS A 76 -13.70 -5.34 8.50
N GLY A 77 -14.32 -4.91 7.43
CA GLY A 77 -15.75 -4.61 7.37
C GLY A 77 -16.46 -5.40 6.28
N ASP A 78 -17.62 -5.95 6.61
CA ASP A 78 -18.51 -6.64 5.68
C ASP A 78 -19.61 -5.66 5.23
N LEU A 79 -19.59 -5.30 3.95
CA LEU A 79 -20.55 -4.38 3.36
C LEU A 79 -21.97 -4.94 3.30
N LYS A 80 -22.17 -6.27 3.35
CA LYS A 80 -23.49 -6.90 3.30
C LYS A 80 -24.19 -6.86 4.64
N THR A 81 -23.41 -7.09 5.71
CA THR A 81 -23.95 -7.13 7.08
C THR A 81 -23.85 -5.79 7.80
N GLY A 82 -22.97 -4.89 7.34
CA GLY A 82 -22.62 -3.64 8.01
C GLY A 82 -21.76 -3.85 9.27
N LEU A 83 -21.30 -5.08 9.53
CA LEU A 83 -20.46 -5.40 10.67
C LEU A 83 -18.99 -5.12 10.34
N SER A 84 -18.26 -4.67 11.35
CA SER A 84 -16.82 -4.44 11.24
C SER A 84 -16.09 -4.87 12.50
N THR A 85 -14.83 -5.27 12.34
CA THR A 85 -13.97 -5.77 13.41
C THR A 85 -12.61 -5.08 13.35
N SER A 86 -12.02 -4.81 14.50
CA SER A 86 -10.68 -4.26 14.65
C SER A 86 -9.70 -5.35 15.10
N TYR A 87 -8.51 -5.39 14.48
CA TYR A 87 -7.45 -6.35 14.77
C TYR A 87 -6.19 -5.62 15.20
N PRO A 88 -5.72 -5.81 16.45
CA PRO A 88 -4.48 -5.19 16.92
C PRO A 88 -3.26 -5.82 16.24
N VAL A 89 -2.30 -5.00 15.84
CA VAL A 89 -1.04 -5.44 15.21
C VAL A 89 0.14 -5.25 16.18
N GLY A 90 0.04 -4.28 17.10
CA GLY A 90 1.03 -4.02 18.15
C GLY A 90 2.19 -3.14 17.70
N GLN A 91 2.14 -2.61 16.48
CA GLN A 91 3.04 -1.58 15.98
C GLN A 91 2.41 -0.86 14.79
N ALA A 92 2.92 0.33 14.45
CA ALA A 92 2.41 1.14 13.36
C ALA A 92 2.38 0.34 12.05
N LEU A 93 1.24 0.36 11.37
CA LEU A 93 0.93 -0.39 10.17
C LEU A 93 0.64 0.57 9.03
N GLY A 94 1.56 0.70 8.06
CA GLY A 94 1.37 1.59 6.90
C GLY A 94 0.40 1.03 5.88
N VAL A 95 0.58 -0.22 5.50
CA VAL A 95 -0.21 -0.85 4.43
C VAL A 95 -0.33 -2.35 4.64
N LEU A 96 -1.43 -2.92 4.17
CA LEU A 96 -1.65 -4.37 4.11
C LEU A 96 -2.03 -4.81 2.69
N ALA A 97 -1.80 -6.09 2.40
CA ALA A 97 -2.31 -6.71 1.19
C ALA A 97 -2.80 -8.14 1.47
N LEU A 98 -3.80 -8.56 0.69
CA LEU A 98 -4.33 -9.91 0.78
C LEU A 98 -3.46 -10.86 -0.06
N ARG A 99 -3.24 -12.06 0.43
CA ARG A 99 -2.43 -13.09 -0.25
C ARG A 99 -3.33 -14.06 -0.99
N GLU A 100 -2.94 -14.46 -2.19
CA GLU A 100 -3.65 -15.50 -2.95
C GLU A 100 -3.73 -16.83 -2.17
N ALA A 101 -2.66 -17.17 -1.45
CA ALA A 101 -2.62 -18.35 -0.57
C ALA A 101 -3.44 -18.20 0.73
N GLY A 102 -4.17 -17.10 0.87
CA GLY A 102 -4.89 -16.71 2.08
C GLY A 102 -4.00 -15.99 3.10
N GLY A 103 -4.66 -15.26 4.02
CA GLY A 103 -4.02 -14.43 5.04
C GLY A 103 -3.57 -13.07 4.52
N ILE A 104 -2.90 -12.33 5.39
CA ILE A 104 -2.53 -10.93 5.18
C ILE A 104 -1.01 -10.78 5.25
N ILE A 105 -0.44 -10.01 4.33
CA ILE A 105 0.91 -9.47 4.42
C ILE A 105 0.82 -8.00 4.76
N MET A 106 1.74 -7.52 5.57
CA MET A 106 1.76 -6.15 6.08
C MET A 106 3.14 -5.52 5.96
N ALA A 107 3.16 -4.20 5.79
CA ALA A 107 4.35 -3.39 6.03
C ALA A 107 4.10 -2.59 7.32
N VAL A 108 4.80 -2.98 8.37
CA VAL A 108 4.72 -2.42 9.71
C VAL A 108 6.01 -1.70 10.07
N ARG A 109 6.07 -0.95 11.18
CA ARG A 109 7.27 -0.19 11.57
C ARG A 109 8.58 -0.99 11.42
N ASP A 110 8.59 -2.24 11.88
CA ASP A 110 9.80 -3.06 11.88
C ASP A 110 10.00 -3.89 10.58
N GLY A 111 9.25 -3.59 9.51
CA GLY A 111 9.41 -4.21 8.20
C GLY A 111 8.21 -4.97 7.68
N PHE A 112 8.44 -6.00 6.89
CA PHE A 112 7.38 -6.83 6.34
C PHE A 112 7.03 -7.99 7.26
N GLY A 113 5.75 -8.38 7.30
CA GLY A 113 5.30 -9.50 8.12
C GLY A 113 3.99 -10.12 7.66
N PHE A 114 3.74 -11.32 8.13
CA PHE A 114 2.46 -12.01 7.98
C PHE A 114 1.64 -11.88 9.25
N TYR A 115 0.33 -11.67 9.09
CA TYR A 115 -0.58 -11.57 10.22
C TYR A 115 -1.51 -12.79 10.28
N ASP A 116 -1.55 -13.41 11.45
CA ASP A 116 -2.47 -14.51 11.79
C ASP A 116 -3.67 -13.92 12.54
N GLU A 117 -4.84 -13.89 11.88
CA GLU A 117 -6.08 -13.35 12.47
C GLU A 117 -6.59 -14.18 13.65
N GLU A 118 -6.40 -15.51 13.63
CA GLU A 118 -6.89 -16.39 14.72
C GLU A 118 -6.06 -16.21 15.99
N ARG A 119 -4.74 -16.08 15.83
CA ARG A 119 -3.81 -15.88 16.95
C ARG A 119 -3.62 -14.41 17.30
N GLN A 120 -4.10 -13.49 16.46
CA GLN A 120 -3.85 -12.06 16.54
C GLN A 120 -2.35 -11.76 16.72
N SER A 121 -1.54 -12.35 15.88
CA SER A 121 -0.09 -12.27 15.97
C SER A 121 0.55 -11.93 14.64
N LEU A 122 1.56 -11.06 14.72
CA LEU A 122 2.41 -10.66 13.60
C LEU A 122 3.70 -11.50 13.63
N GLN A 123 4.06 -12.06 12.48
CA GLN A 123 5.36 -12.73 12.27
C GLN A 123 6.15 -11.94 11.23
N LEU A 124 7.25 -11.31 11.63
CA LEU A 124 8.14 -10.59 10.73
C LEU A 124 8.88 -11.53 9.77
N ILE A 125 9.13 -11.03 8.57
CA ILE A 125 9.98 -11.67 7.55
C ILE A 125 11.40 -11.18 7.78
N GLU A 126 12.31 -12.08 8.18
CA GLU A 126 13.68 -11.76 8.52
C GLU A 126 14.68 -12.12 7.39
N PRO A 127 15.67 -11.28 7.09
CA PRO A 127 15.86 -9.92 7.59
C PRO A 127 14.83 -8.97 6.99
N SER A 128 14.45 -7.93 7.72
CA SER A 128 13.43 -6.97 7.32
C SER A 128 14.03 -5.58 7.09
N PRO A 129 13.54 -4.80 6.10
CA PRO A 129 13.95 -3.41 5.97
C PRO A 129 13.43 -2.58 7.15
N GLU A 130 14.15 -1.52 7.47
CA GLU A 130 13.83 -0.55 8.54
C GLU A 130 13.70 -1.15 9.95
N GLN A 131 14.08 -2.41 10.15
CA GLN A 131 14.02 -3.07 11.46
C GLN A 131 14.78 -2.27 12.52
N HIS A 132 14.09 -1.92 13.62
CA HIS A 132 14.58 -1.06 14.70
C HIS A 132 14.92 0.38 14.30
N ASN A 133 14.46 0.86 13.14
CA ASN A 133 14.56 2.25 12.76
C ASN A 133 13.39 3.06 13.34
N GLU A 134 13.61 3.75 14.45
CA GLU A 134 12.59 4.52 15.16
C GLU A 134 12.24 5.86 14.46
N TRP A 135 13.01 6.27 13.43
CA TRP A 135 12.83 7.56 12.76
C TRP A 135 11.81 7.51 11.61
N VAL A 136 11.51 6.33 11.13
CA VAL A 136 10.60 6.12 9.99
C VAL A 136 9.43 5.22 10.33
N ARG A 137 8.41 5.31 9.51
CA ARG A 137 7.29 4.36 9.45
C ARG A 137 6.95 4.04 7.99
N PHE A 138 6.34 2.90 7.75
CA PHE A 138 5.67 2.68 6.47
C PHE A 138 4.43 3.57 6.36
N ASN A 139 4.11 3.98 5.14
CA ASN A 139 2.97 4.84 4.84
C ASN A 139 2.03 4.15 3.85
N ASP A 140 2.35 4.13 2.58
CA ASP A 140 1.52 3.56 1.53
C ASP A 140 2.25 2.46 0.76
N GLY A 141 1.49 1.65 0.02
CA GLY A 141 2.02 0.55 -0.75
C GLY A 141 0.99 -0.08 -1.66
N ALA A 142 1.48 -0.90 -2.58
CA ALA A 142 0.65 -1.63 -3.51
C ALA A 142 1.32 -2.95 -3.90
N VAL A 143 0.55 -3.83 -4.52
CA VAL A 143 1.13 -5.03 -5.14
C VAL A 143 1.25 -4.80 -6.63
N ASP A 144 2.42 -5.09 -7.18
CA ASP A 144 2.69 -4.90 -8.60
C ASP A 144 2.01 -5.99 -9.45
N PRO A 145 1.92 -5.80 -10.79
CA PRO A 145 1.29 -6.78 -11.68
C PRO A 145 1.94 -8.17 -11.70
N ALA A 146 3.13 -8.32 -11.10
CA ALA A 146 3.83 -9.61 -10.98
C ALA A 146 3.77 -10.20 -9.55
N GLY A 147 2.96 -9.60 -8.66
CA GLY A 147 2.71 -10.09 -7.30
C GLY A 147 3.79 -9.70 -6.28
N ARG A 148 4.64 -8.69 -6.57
CA ARG A 148 5.56 -8.12 -5.57
C ARG A 148 4.83 -7.11 -4.72
N PHE A 149 5.05 -7.14 -3.41
CA PHE A 149 4.49 -6.17 -2.49
C PHE A 149 5.45 -4.98 -2.34
N LEU A 150 5.04 -3.81 -2.84
CA LEU A 150 5.76 -2.57 -2.69
C LEU A 150 5.21 -1.81 -1.49
N ALA A 151 6.10 -1.28 -0.66
CA ALA A 151 5.72 -0.41 0.43
C ALA A 151 6.80 0.65 0.66
N GLY A 152 6.35 1.86 0.90
CA GLY A 152 7.25 2.98 1.09
C GLY A 152 7.21 3.53 2.51
N THR A 153 8.37 4.02 2.96
CA THR A 153 8.52 4.66 4.27
C THR A 153 8.57 6.17 4.16
N MET A 154 8.34 6.81 5.29
CA MET A 154 8.50 8.24 5.51
C MET A 154 9.01 8.49 6.93
N ALA A 155 9.59 9.66 7.16
CA ALA A 155 9.95 10.09 8.50
C ALA A 155 8.70 10.42 9.33
N TRP A 156 8.76 10.18 10.64
CA TRP A 156 7.69 10.59 11.57
C TRP A 156 7.51 12.11 11.64
N ASP A 157 8.53 12.90 11.34
CA ASP A 157 8.45 14.37 11.31
C ASP A 157 7.81 14.91 10.03
N GLU A 158 7.50 14.04 9.06
CA GLU A 158 6.86 14.32 7.77
C GLU A 158 7.63 15.31 6.88
N THR A 159 8.87 15.66 7.24
CA THR A 159 9.68 16.69 6.55
C THR A 159 11.07 16.20 6.15
N SER A 160 11.60 15.19 6.82
CA SER A 160 12.94 14.66 6.53
C SER A 160 12.91 13.67 5.36
N PRO A 161 13.76 13.86 4.32
CA PRO A 161 13.79 12.98 3.15
C PRO A 161 14.62 11.71 3.41
N ILE A 162 14.21 10.92 4.40
CA ILE A 162 14.88 9.68 4.80
C ILE A 162 14.09 8.42 4.46
N GLY A 163 12.89 8.58 3.88
CA GLY A 163 12.05 7.47 3.47
C GLY A 163 12.64 6.72 2.26
N GLN A 164 12.17 5.51 2.06
CA GLN A 164 12.55 4.63 0.96
C GLN A 164 11.32 3.89 0.42
N LEU A 165 11.37 3.49 -0.85
CA LEU A 165 10.41 2.54 -1.43
C LEU A 165 11.08 1.17 -1.51
N PHE A 166 10.48 0.18 -0.91
CA PHE A 166 10.91 -1.22 -0.95
C PHE A 166 9.99 -2.06 -1.82
N SER A 167 10.56 -3.11 -2.42
CA SER A 167 9.83 -4.15 -3.15
C SER A 167 10.18 -5.51 -2.54
N LEU A 168 9.17 -6.23 -2.07
CA LEU A 168 9.28 -7.59 -1.55
C LEU A 168 8.75 -8.57 -2.60
N THR A 169 9.60 -9.52 -3.01
CA THR A 169 9.23 -10.54 -4.00
C THR A 169 8.38 -11.66 -3.37
N PRO A 170 7.68 -12.50 -4.18
CA PRO A 170 7.02 -13.69 -3.70
C PRO A 170 7.92 -14.68 -2.94
N ASN A 171 9.22 -14.66 -3.21
CA ASN A 171 10.22 -15.50 -2.53
C ASN A 171 10.77 -14.83 -1.25
N LEU A 172 10.11 -13.78 -0.77
CA LEU A 172 10.45 -13.05 0.45
C LEU A 172 11.84 -12.37 0.41
N GLN A 173 12.31 -12.05 -0.78
CA GLN A 173 13.51 -11.23 -0.96
C GLN A 173 13.09 -9.77 -1.20
N TRP A 174 13.69 -8.84 -0.49
CA TRP A 174 13.39 -7.43 -0.67
C TRP A 174 14.57 -6.64 -1.21
N LYS A 175 14.27 -5.53 -1.87
CA LYS A 175 15.25 -4.54 -2.32
C LYS A 175 14.68 -3.13 -2.19
N SER A 176 15.55 -2.13 -1.98
CA SER A 176 15.18 -0.72 -2.07
C SER A 176 15.15 -0.30 -3.54
N LEU A 177 14.08 0.36 -3.97
CA LEU A 177 13.89 0.90 -5.32
C LEU A 177 14.19 2.39 -5.40
N ILE A 178 13.74 3.17 -4.39
CA ILE A 178 13.91 4.62 -4.31
C ILE A 178 14.39 4.95 -2.90
N GLN A 179 15.27 5.94 -2.78
CA GLN A 179 15.74 6.46 -1.49
C GLN A 179 15.58 7.97 -1.44
N GLY A 180 15.57 8.53 -0.24
CA GLY A 180 15.47 9.96 -0.02
C GLY A 180 14.07 10.51 -0.24
N LEU A 181 13.04 9.71 0.06
CA LEU A 181 11.65 10.11 -0.01
C LEU A 181 11.26 10.93 1.21
N TYR A 182 10.43 11.93 0.99
CA TYR A 182 9.76 12.67 2.06
C TYR A 182 8.56 11.89 2.58
N ILE A 183 7.54 11.71 1.73
CA ILE A 183 6.31 10.99 2.07
C ILE A 183 5.96 10.07 0.89
N SER A 184 6.30 8.81 1.01
CA SER A 184 5.90 7.79 0.04
C SER A 184 4.39 7.63 0.05
N ASN A 185 3.77 7.88 -1.10
CA ASN A 185 2.32 7.81 -1.27
C ASN A 185 1.96 7.07 -2.56
N GLY A 186 0.78 7.28 -3.09
CA GLY A 186 0.13 6.63 -4.20
C GLY A 186 1.03 6.02 -5.26
N MET A 187 0.75 4.79 -5.65
CA MET A 187 1.50 4.08 -6.67
C MET A 187 0.59 3.25 -7.57
N GLY A 188 1.00 3.13 -8.84
CA GLY A 188 0.22 2.40 -9.82
C GLY A 188 1.00 2.12 -11.10
N TRP A 189 0.41 1.35 -11.98
CA TRP A 189 1.02 0.93 -13.24
C TRP A 189 0.14 1.25 -14.44
N SER A 190 0.78 1.55 -15.57
CA SER A 190 0.08 1.65 -16.83
C SER A 190 -0.54 0.30 -17.23
N LYS A 191 -1.59 0.35 -18.07
CA LYS A 191 -2.31 -0.86 -18.51
C LYS A 191 -1.42 -1.88 -19.23
N ASP A 192 -0.36 -1.42 -19.88
CA ASP A 192 0.63 -2.26 -20.58
C ASP A 192 1.78 -2.70 -19.66
N HIS A 193 1.75 -2.33 -18.39
CA HIS A 193 2.73 -2.62 -17.35
C HIS A 193 4.16 -2.16 -17.67
N LYS A 194 4.32 -1.10 -18.48
CA LYS A 194 5.63 -0.55 -18.84
C LYS A 194 6.00 0.71 -18.09
N THR A 195 5.03 1.32 -17.42
CA THR A 195 5.25 2.54 -16.65
C THR A 195 4.76 2.35 -15.22
N PHE A 196 5.59 2.68 -14.27
CA PHE A 196 5.26 2.80 -12.87
C PHE A 196 5.06 4.27 -12.52
N PHE A 197 3.94 4.59 -11.88
CA PHE A 197 3.64 5.92 -11.36
C PHE A 197 3.79 5.92 -9.86
N PHE A 198 4.36 6.99 -9.33
CA PHE A 198 4.67 7.09 -7.92
C PHE A 198 4.54 8.53 -7.43
N ILE A 199 4.02 8.69 -6.21
CA ILE A 199 3.87 9.98 -5.55
C ILE A 199 4.84 10.09 -4.38
N ASP A 200 5.61 11.19 -4.35
CA ASP A 200 6.22 11.70 -3.14
C ASP A 200 5.54 13.04 -2.83
N THR A 201 4.70 13.06 -1.82
CA THR A 201 3.76 14.15 -1.55
C THR A 201 4.42 15.52 -1.47
N LEU A 202 5.55 15.64 -0.73
CA LEU A 202 6.23 16.94 -0.57
C LEU A 202 7.05 17.37 -1.79
N GLN A 203 7.22 16.51 -2.77
CA GLN A 203 7.74 16.91 -4.07
C GLN A 203 6.66 17.49 -4.99
N HIS A 204 5.40 17.51 -4.54
CA HIS A 204 4.25 18.04 -5.27
C HIS A 204 4.16 17.50 -6.71
N ALA A 205 4.41 16.21 -6.87
CA ALA A 205 4.47 15.59 -8.18
C ALA A 205 4.04 14.12 -8.18
N VAL A 206 3.48 13.70 -9.33
CA VAL A 206 3.46 12.30 -9.73
C VAL A 206 4.66 12.07 -10.62
N PHE A 207 5.50 11.13 -10.28
CA PHE A 207 6.61 10.66 -11.10
C PHE A 207 6.20 9.46 -11.95
N ALA A 208 6.80 9.34 -13.12
CA ALA A 208 6.71 8.15 -13.93
C ALA A 208 8.11 7.53 -14.10
N TYR A 209 8.17 6.23 -14.08
CA TYR A 209 9.37 5.43 -14.30
C TYR A 209 9.12 4.41 -15.40
N ASP A 210 10.13 4.07 -16.18
CA ASP A 210 10.08 2.87 -16.99
C ASP A 210 10.13 1.67 -16.07
N TYR A 211 9.26 0.68 -16.30
CA TYR A 211 9.06 -0.46 -15.43
C TYR A 211 9.35 -1.77 -16.14
N ALA A 212 10.21 -2.59 -15.56
CA ALA A 212 10.54 -3.93 -16.03
C ALA A 212 9.75 -4.97 -15.23
N ILE A 213 8.66 -5.48 -15.78
CA ILE A 213 7.73 -6.38 -15.09
C ILE A 213 8.41 -7.68 -14.61
N GLU A 214 9.40 -8.19 -15.35
CA GLU A 214 10.10 -9.43 -15.02
C GLU A 214 10.92 -9.31 -13.72
N THR A 215 11.54 -8.15 -13.49
CA THR A 215 12.44 -7.92 -12.35
C THR A 215 11.86 -6.99 -11.29
N GLY A 216 10.85 -6.18 -11.65
CA GLY A 216 10.33 -5.10 -10.83
C GLY A 216 11.29 -3.92 -10.70
N ASP A 217 12.27 -3.79 -11.61
CA ASP A 217 13.16 -2.65 -11.65
C ASP A 217 12.48 -1.45 -12.25
N ILE A 218 12.85 -0.26 -11.75
CA ILE A 218 12.40 1.03 -12.24
C ILE A 218 13.59 1.85 -12.71
N SER A 219 13.38 2.66 -13.75
CA SER A 219 14.43 3.51 -14.32
C SER A 219 13.83 4.75 -14.99
N ASN A 220 14.68 5.66 -15.45
CA ASN A 220 14.27 6.82 -16.24
C ASN A 220 13.16 7.65 -15.57
N GLN A 221 13.40 8.06 -14.30
CA GLN A 221 12.47 8.94 -13.58
C GLN A 221 12.19 10.22 -14.38
N ARG A 222 10.91 10.57 -14.46
CA ARG A 222 10.42 11.81 -15.06
C ARG A 222 9.19 12.31 -14.36
N THR A 223 9.02 13.61 -14.29
CA THR A 223 7.79 14.20 -13.77
C THR A 223 6.66 13.94 -14.76
N PHE A 224 5.58 13.32 -14.30
CA PHE A 224 4.36 13.06 -15.07
C PHE A 224 3.32 14.16 -14.86
N ILE A 225 3.08 14.53 -13.59
CA ILE A 225 2.20 15.65 -13.21
C ILE A 225 2.93 16.46 -12.14
N SER A 226 2.87 17.79 -12.23
CA SER A 226 3.29 18.71 -11.18
C SER A 226 2.09 19.41 -10.58
N PHE A 227 2.13 19.62 -9.27
CA PHE A 227 1.11 20.33 -8.50
C PHE A 227 1.67 21.66 -7.98
N PRO A 228 0.82 22.67 -7.77
CA PRO A 228 1.20 23.86 -7.00
C PRO A 228 1.69 23.50 -5.57
N SER A 229 2.54 24.34 -5.00
CA SER A 229 3.15 24.09 -3.69
C SER A 229 2.16 24.06 -2.51
N ASN A 230 0.91 24.40 -2.73
CA ASN A 230 -0.19 24.32 -1.75
C ASN A 230 -1.12 23.12 -1.99
N GLU A 231 -0.79 22.25 -2.96
CA GLU A 231 -1.51 21.00 -3.24
C GLU A 231 -0.60 19.81 -2.94
N TYR A 232 -1.13 18.86 -2.22
CA TYR A 232 -0.40 17.70 -1.71
C TYR A 232 -1.02 16.44 -2.31
N PRO A 233 -0.42 15.88 -3.38
CA PRO A 233 -0.92 14.64 -3.97
C PRO A 233 -0.76 13.49 -2.98
N ASP A 234 -1.75 12.63 -2.94
CA ASP A 234 -1.84 11.46 -2.08
C ASP A 234 -2.04 10.17 -2.93
N GLY A 235 -2.74 9.15 -2.44
CA GLY A 235 -2.99 7.90 -3.15
C GLY A 235 -4.33 7.80 -3.90
#